data_623e42ba9c4023e4c16787203156c9da
#
_entry.id   623e42ba9c4023e4c16787203156c9da
#
_cell.length_a   1.000
_cell.length_b   1.000
_cell.length_c   1.000
_cell.angle_alpha   90.00
_cell.angle_beta   90.00
_cell.angle_gamma   90.00
#
_symmetry.space_group_name_H-M   'P 1'
#
loop_
_entity.id
_entity.type
_entity.pdbx_description
1 polymer ?
#
loop_
_entity_poly.entity_id
_entity_poly.type
_entity_poly.pdbx_seq_one_letter_code
_entity_poly.pdbx_strand_id
1 'polypeptide(L)'
;MPVVSLAATTAPKGVPWHSWSVVASSGMSIGHKGMLHAAKALGMTMVDIFKDSKLRENIKKEFDEKIGEYEYDPYLDPGPPPIDYVD
;
A
#
# COMPACT_ATOMS: atom_id res chain seq x y z
N MET A 1 8.19 8.73 5.57
CA MET A 1 7.73 8.94 4.17
C MET A 1 6.22 8.83 4.13
N PRO A 2 5.49 9.77 3.50
CA PRO A 2 4.04 9.67 3.32
C PRO A 2 3.65 8.42 2.52
N VAL A 3 2.59 7.75 2.94
CA VAL A 3 2.09 6.53 2.29
C VAL A 3 0.57 6.62 2.15
N VAL A 4 0.04 6.14 1.05
CA VAL A 4 -1.38 5.94 0.83
C VAL A 4 -1.65 4.49 0.44
N SER A 5 -2.73 3.93 0.94
CA SER A 5 -3.19 2.59 0.60
C SER A 5 -4.55 2.66 -0.08
N LEU A 6 -4.73 1.81 -1.08
CA LEU A 6 -5.99 1.65 -1.79
C LEU A 6 -6.51 0.22 -1.59
N ALA A 7 -7.78 0.09 -1.30
CA ALA A 7 -8.46 -1.20 -1.29
C ALA A 7 -9.47 -1.26 -2.44
N ALA A 8 -9.51 -2.39 -3.15
CA ALA A 8 -10.47 -2.65 -4.20
C ALA A 8 -11.12 -4.01 -4.03
N THR A 9 -12.38 -4.12 -4.44
CA THR A 9 -13.11 -5.39 -4.37
C THR A 9 -12.60 -6.37 -5.41
N THR A 10 -12.06 -7.49 -4.94
CA THR A 10 -11.56 -8.59 -5.78
C THR A 10 -12.24 -9.93 -5.51
N ALA A 11 -13.17 -9.96 -4.55
CA ALA A 11 -13.97 -11.13 -4.20
C ALA A 11 -15.41 -10.72 -3.83
N PRO A 12 -16.39 -11.64 -3.91
CA PRO A 12 -17.75 -11.39 -3.45
C PRO A 12 -17.82 -11.08 -1.96
N LYS A 13 -18.86 -10.33 -1.56
CA LYS A 13 -19.14 -10.05 -0.15
C LYS A 13 -19.35 -11.36 0.63
N GLY A 14 -18.71 -11.47 1.79
CA GLY A 14 -18.83 -12.63 2.67
C GLY A 14 -17.76 -13.70 2.43
N VAL A 15 -16.93 -13.56 1.41
CA VAL A 15 -15.76 -14.44 1.24
C VAL A 15 -14.72 -14.11 2.33
N PRO A 16 -14.32 -15.11 3.17
CA PRO A 16 -13.33 -14.86 4.21
C PRO A 16 -11.96 -14.52 3.63
N TRP A 17 -11.29 -13.51 4.22
CA TRP A 17 -9.90 -13.22 3.92
C TRP A 17 -8.99 -14.42 4.25
N HIS A 18 -7.89 -14.54 3.53
CA HIS A 18 -6.91 -15.62 3.72
C HIS A 18 -7.51 -17.02 3.50
N SER A 19 -8.48 -17.14 2.59
CA SER A 19 -9.10 -18.41 2.21
C SER A 19 -8.79 -18.78 0.76
N TRP A 20 -8.93 -20.07 0.44
CA TRP A 20 -8.84 -20.52 -0.96
C TRP A 20 -9.84 -19.81 -1.87
N SER A 21 -11.01 -19.43 -1.34
CA SER A 21 -12.05 -18.71 -2.08
C SER A 21 -11.59 -17.32 -2.54
N VAL A 22 -10.80 -16.61 -1.74
CA VAL A 22 -10.19 -15.33 -2.13
C VAL A 22 -9.18 -15.56 -3.25
N VAL A 23 -8.35 -16.59 -3.13
CA VAL A 23 -7.37 -16.95 -4.17
C VAL A 23 -8.08 -17.28 -5.50
N ALA A 24 -9.13 -18.09 -5.45
CA ALA A 24 -9.94 -18.41 -6.63
C ALA A 24 -10.58 -17.16 -7.23
N SER A 25 -11.17 -16.28 -6.41
CA SER A 25 -11.81 -15.04 -6.85
C SER A 25 -10.83 -14.09 -7.54
N SER A 26 -9.57 -14.08 -7.12
CA SER A 26 -8.51 -13.25 -7.73
C SER A 26 -8.24 -13.61 -9.20
N GLY A 27 -8.38 -14.89 -9.56
CA GLY A 27 -8.27 -15.38 -10.94
C GLY A 27 -9.55 -15.27 -11.77
N MET A 28 -10.65 -14.84 -11.17
CA MET A 28 -11.95 -14.68 -11.85
C MET A 28 -12.17 -13.25 -12.37
N SER A 29 -13.25 -13.04 -13.11
CA SER A 29 -13.61 -11.73 -13.67
C SER A 29 -13.76 -10.63 -12.62
N ILE A 30 -14.23 -10.95 -11.41
CA ILE A 30 -14.33 -9.98 -10.30
C ILE A 30 -12.95 -9.51 -9.85
N GLY A 31 -11.98 -10.43 -9.72
CA GLY A 31 -10.60 -10.10 -9.39
C GLY A 31 -9.94 -9.23 -10.46
N HIS A 32 -10.07 -9.62 -11.72
CA HIS A 32 -9.53 -8.86 -12.85
C HIS A 32 -10.12 -7.45 -12.94
N LYS A 33 -11.45 -7.29 -12.75
CA LYS A 33 -12.09 -5.97 -12.74
C LYS A 33 -11.62 -5.13 -11.56
N GLY A 34 -11.50 -5.72 -10.37
CA GLY A 34 -10.98 -5.04 -9.18
C GLY A 34 -9.54 -4.57 -9.37
N MET A 35 -8.68 -5.42 -9.93
CA MET A 35 -7.29 -5.08 -10.25
C MET A 35 -7.20 -3.90 -11.24
N LEU A 36 -7.96 -3.94 -12.34
CA LEU A 36 -7.96 -2.87 -13.33
C LEU A 36 -8.51 -1.56 -12.74
N HIS A 37 -9.52 -1.63 -11.88
CA HIS A 37 -10.06 -0.46 -11.20
C HIS A 37 -9.01 0.17 -10.26
N ALA A 38 -8.34 -0.65 -9.46
CA ALA A 38 -7.27 -0.20 -8.59
C ALA A 38 -6.10 0.40 -9.36
N ALA A 39 -5.67 -0.23 -10.44
CA ALA A 39 -4.60 0.27 -11.30
C ALA A 39 -4.93 1.64 -11.89
N LYS A 40 -6.17 1.84 -12.38
CA LYS A 40 -6.63 3.15 -12.88
C LYS A 40 -6.63 4.21 -11.78
N ALA A 41 -7.16 3.89 -10.60
CA ALA A 41 -7.21 4.82 -9.48
C ALA A 41 -5.80 5.24 -9.04
N LEU A 42 -4.87 4.29 -8.91
CA LEU A 42 -3.48 4.56 -8.58
C LEU A 42 -2.79 5.40 -9.65
N GLY A 43 -3.00 5.07 -10.94
CA GLY A 43 -2.44 5.85 -12.06
C GLY A 43 -2.95 7.29 -12.06
N MET A 44 -4.23 7.51 -11.81
CA MET A 44 -4.81 8.86 -11.70
C MET A 44 -4.23 9.60 -10.49
N THR A 45 -4.10 8.96 -9.34
CA THR A 45 -3.47 9.53 -8.14
C THR A 45 -2.03 9.96 -8.43
N MET A 46 -1.27 9.14 -9.14
CA MET A 46 0.11 9.51 -9.55
C MET A 46 0.11 10.76 -10.43
N VAL A 47 -0.78 10.86 -11.41
CA VAL A 47 -0.91 12.05 -12.28
C VAL A 47 -1.23 13.29 -11.46
N ASP A 48 -2.16 13.21 -10.52
CA ASP A 48 -2.52 14.33 -9.65
C ASP A 48 -1.34 14.77 -8.78
N ILE A 49 -0.62 13.82 -8.18
CA ILE A 49 0.59 14.12 -7.39
C ILE A 49 1.67 14.80 -8.24
N PHE A 50 1.90 14.33 -9.47
CA PHE A 50 2.92 14.93 -10.35
C PHE A 50 2.53 16.33 -10.84
N LYS A 51 1.26 16.58 -11.11
CA LYS A 51 0.77 17.85 -11.67
C LYS A 51 0.56 18.93 -10.61
N ASP A 52 0.20 18.57 -9.39
CA ASP A 52 -0.18 19.52 -8.35
C ASP A 52 0.92 19.64 -7.28
N SER A 53 1.71 20.73 -7.37
CA SER A 53 2.74 21.04 -6.38
C SER A 53 2.15 21.34 -5.01
N LYS A 54 0.98 22.00 -4.95
CA LYS A 54 0.31 22.35 -3.70
C LYS A 54 -0.18 21.10 -2.98
N LEU A 55 -0.66 20.10 -3.72
CA LEU A 55 -1.03 18.79 -3.16
C LEU A 55 0.19 18.14 -2.50
N ARG A 56 1.35 18.13 -3.18
CA ARG A 56 2.59 17.56 -2.62
C ARG A 56 3.05 18.29 -1.35
N GLU A 57 2.98 19.61 -1.34
CA GLU A 57 3.30 20.42 -0.16
C GLU A 57 2.38 20.11 1.02
N ASN A 58 1.07 20.00 0.77
CA ASN A 58 0.09 19.65 1.78
C ASN A 58 0.31 18.24 2.34
N ILE A 59 0.60 17.26 1.47
CA ILE A 59 0.93 15.88 1.89
C ILE A 59 2.17 15.88 2.80
N LYS A 60 3.21 16.61 2.40
CA LYS A 60 4.42 16.71 3.22
C LYS A 60 4.14 17.37 4.56
N LYS A 61 3.42 18.47 4.57
CA LYS A 61 3.05 19.19 5.79
C LYS A 61 2.27 18.29 6.75
N GLU A 62 1.23 17.61 6.26
CA GLU A 62 0.44 16.68 7.08
C GLU A 62 1.31 15.54 7.64
N PHE A 63 2.23 15.02 6.85
CA PHE A 63 3.16 13.99 7.31
C PHE A 63 4.08 14.51 8.42
N ASP A 64 4.68 15.69 8.23
CA ASP A 64 5.58 16.30 9.22
C ASP A 64 4.84 16.62 10.53
N GLU A 65 3.59 17.12 10.44
CA GLU A 65 2.74 17.37 11.61
C GLU A 65 2.39 16.10 12.38
N LYS A 66 2.10 15.00 11.66
CA LYS A 66 1.75 13.71 12.29
C LYS A 66 2.96 12.99 12.89
N ILE A 67 4.13 13.13 12.29
CA ILE A 67 5.34 12.51 12.81
C ILE A 67 5.87 13.28 14.04
N GLY A 68 5.68 14.60 14.06
CA GLY A 68 6.11 15.47 15.16
C GLY A 68 7.62 15.33 15.42
N GLU A 69 7.98 15.16 16.68
CA GLU A 69 9.36 14.98 17.14
C GLU A 69 9.82 13.51 17.14
N TYR A 70 9.02 12.60 16.52
CA TYR A 70 9.37 11.18 16.47
C TYR A 70 10.62 10.95 15.62
N GLU A 71 11.67 10.42 16.26
CA GLU A 71 12.87 9.93 15.60
C GLU A 71 12.80 8.41 15.43
N TYR A 72 13.07 7.93 14.22
CA TYR A 72 13.05 6.50 13.95
C TYR A 72 14.27 5.82 14.57
N ASP A 73 14.01 4.94 15.53
CA ASP A 73 15.00 4.07 16.14
C ASP A 73 14.75 2.62 15.67
N PRO A 74 15.64 2.03 14.88
CA PRO A 74 15.46 0.66 14.40
C PRO A 74 15.62 -0.33 15.54
N TYR A 75 14.69 -1.31 15.62
CA TYR A 75 14.75 -2.38 16.61
C TYR A 75 15.87 -3.41 16.34
N LEU A 76 16.46 -3.38 15.15
CA LEU A 76 17.53 -4.28 14.76
C LEU A 76 18.85 -3.51 14.69
N ASP A 77 19.89 -4.09 15.27
CA ASP A 77 21.23 -3.55 15.16
C ASP A 77 21.69 -3.48 13.69
N PRO A 78 22.47 -2.46 13.30
CA PRO A 78 23.07 -2.40 11.98
C PRO A 78 23.98 -3.60 11.74
N GLY A 79 23.74 -4.36 10.69
CA GLY A 79 24.54 -5.53 10.36
C GLY A 79 23.97 -6.31 9.17
N PRO A 80 24.69 -7.35 8.73
CA PRO A 80 24.14 -8.27 7.75
C PRO A 80 22.92 -9.00 8.35
N PRO A 81 21.94 -9.41 7.52
CA PRO A 81 20.82 -10.19 8.00
C PRO A 81 21.30 -11.50 8.65
N PRO A 82 20.71 -11.91 9.78
CA PRO A 82 21.08 -13.14 10.47
C PRO A 82 20.55 -14.35 9.70
N ILE A 83 21.29 -14.81 8.71
CA ILE A 83 20.92 -15.94 7.84
C ILE A 83 21.62 -17.26 8.22
N ASP A 84 22.42 -17.24 9.29
CA ASP A 84 23.24 -18.38 9.74
C ASP A 84 22.40 -19.55 10.34
N TYR A 85 21.08 -19.38 10.41
CA TYR A 85 20.14 -20.42 10.87
C TYR A 85 19.60 -21.29 9.73
N VAL A 86 20.07 -21.08 8.51
CA VAL A 86 19.68 -21.87 7.33
C VAL A 86 20.80 -22.86 7.01
N ASP A 87 20.96 -23.88 7.86
CA ASP A 87 21.72 -25.11 7.56
C ASP A 87 20.75 -26.22 7.14
#